data_de8a5a66c71562de465a05644cea8317
#
_entry.id   de8a5a66c71562de465a05644cea8317
#
_cell.length_a   1.000
_cell.length_b   1.000
_cell.length_c   1.000
_cell.angle_alpha   90.00
_cell.angle_beta   90.00
_cell.angle_gamma   90.00
#
_symmetry.space_group_name_H-M   'P 1'
#
loop_
_entity.id
_entity.type
_entity.pdbx_description
1 polymer ?
#
loop_
_entity_poly.entity_id
_entity_poly.type
_entity_poly.pdbx_seq_one_letter_code
_entity_poly.pdbx_strand_id
1 'polypeptide(L)'
;PNFFITIQFSSKENTDEILGIIATAEIPIKLKINGFALQQCGANSQQELAYIANQLHEVILLLENRKNTYFQFNIGVGSNFMIEIAKFRALKGLVKTILQQYDIPSNSFEVIGEIGWTNKSLKDPATNQLRQTTEALSAIIGGVDYLQIHPYDTRSVKGDSTFTQRMALNISSILKEESYLKLVKDAYRGSFYLEHLTDKIGDGAWDIFKKLESYNEIHSLKKRELIVSMVNKIVKIRTEN
;
A
#
# COMPACT_ATOMS: atom_id res chain seq x y z
N PRO A 1 -14.09 22.36 6.44
CA PRO A 1 -13.42 21.10 6.73
C PRO A 1 -14.22 19.97 6.09
N ASN A 2 -13.60 19.28 5.13
CA ASN A 2 -14.21 18.10 4.54
C ASN A 2 -14.10 16.95 5.54
N PHE A 3 -15.20 16.57 6.17
CA PHE A 3 -15.28 15.38 7.00
C PHE A 3 -15.46 14.16 6.09
N PHE A 4 -14.64 13.14 6.31
CA PHE A 4 -14.78 11.84 5.63
C PHE A 4 -15.03 10.76 6.67
N ILE A 5 -15.89 9.80 6.36
CA ILE A 5 -15.95 8.54 7.08
C ILE A 5 -14.93 7.61 6.43
N THR A 6 -13.95 7.15 7.19
CA THR A 6 -13.00 6.14 6.70
C THR A 6 -13.50 4.77 7.06
N ILE A 7 -13.73 3.92 6.06
CA ILE A 7 -14.20 2.55 6.23
C ILE A 7 -13.12 1.61 5.70
N GLN A 8 -12.77 0.61 6.51
CA GLN A 8 -11.85 -0.45 6.13
C GLN A 8 -12.61 -1.78 6.03
N PHE A 9 -12.60 -2.38 4.85
CA PHE A 9 -13.15 -3.72 4.65
C PHE A 9 -12.20 -4.76 5.24
N SER A 10 -12.65 -5.50 6.25
CA SER A 10 -11.84 -6.52 6.92
C SER A 10 -12.39 -7.95 6.80
N SER A 11 -13.70 -8.11 6.60
CA SER A 11 -14.34 -9.42 6.45
C SER A 11 -15.67 -9.33 5.70
N LYS A 12 -16.17 -10.50 5.24
CA LYS A 12 -17.45 -10.61 4.52
C LYS A 12 -18.67 -10.31 5.41
N GLU A 13 -18.57 -10.58 6.71
CA GLU A 13 -19.71 -10.54 7.63
C GLU A 13 -20.30 -9.13 7.85
N ASN A 14 -19.51 -8.08 7.63
CA ASN A 14 -19.94 -6.69 7.82
C ASN A 14 -20.12 -5.94 6.49
N THR A 15 -20.00 -6.60 5.35
CA THR A 15 -20.01 -5.91 4.05
C THR A 15 -21.37 -5.28 3.77
N ASP A 16 -22.47 -5.98 4.03
CA ASP A 16 -23.84 -5.48 3.77
C ASP A 16 -24.20 -4.31 4.68
N GLU A 17 -23.80 -4.36 5.95
CA GLU A 17 -23.97 -3.28 6.92
C GLU A 17 -23.17 -2.03 6.51
N ILE A 18 -21.92 -2.23 6.10
CA ILE A 18 -21.06 -1.16 5.61
C ILE A 18 -21.62 -0.54 4.34
N LEU A 19 -22.10 -1.35 3.39
CA LEU A 19 -22.76 -0.86 2.16
C LEU A 19 -24.02 -0.08 2.48
N GLY A 20 -24.81 -0.52 3.46
CA GLY A 20 -25.99 0.23 3.95
C GLY A 20 -25.60 1.62 4.49
N ILE A 21 -24.52 1.71 5.27
CA ILE A 21 -23.99 2.98 5.76
C ILE A 21 -23.50 3.85 4.60
N ILE A 22 -22.81 3.27 3.61
CA ILE A 22 -22.33 3.99 2.43
C ILE A 22 -23.48 4.56 1.61
N ALA A 23 -24.53 3.77 1.39
CA ALA A 23 -25.69 4.17 0.58
C ALA A 23 -26.50 5.32 1.22
N THR A 24 -26.51 5.39 2.56
CA THR A 24 -27.26 6.42 3.31
C THR A 24 -26.43 7.64 3.67
N ALA A 25 -25.12 7.61 3.48
CA ALA A 25 -24.22 8.71 3.85
C ALA A 25 -24.35 9.89 2.88
N GLU A 26 -24.72 11.04 3.41
CA GLU A 26 -24.76 12.32 2.66
C GLU A 26 -23.36 12.96 2.54
N ILE A 27 -22.36 12.44 3.27
CA ILE A 27 -20.99 12.95 3.29
C ILE A 27 -20.06 12.09 2.43
N PRO A 28 -18.99 12.68 1.86
CA PRO A 28 -17.99 11.92 1.11
C PRO A 28 -17.38 10.80 1.93
N ILE A 29 -17.27 9.61 1.35
CA ILE A 29 -16.74 8.43 2.01
C ILE A 29 -15.33 8.16 1.52
N LYS A 30 -14.43 7.88 2.47
CA LYS A 30 -13.08 7.42 2.18
C LYS A 30 -12.97 5.92 2.48
N LEU A 31 -12.73 5.13 1.44
CA LEU A 31 -12.61 3.67 1.55
C LEU A 31 -11.13 3.27 1.61
N LYS A 32 -10.72 2.66 2.72
CA LYS A 32 -9.35 2.22 2.94
C LYS A 32 -9.15 0.78 2.52
N ILE A 33 -8.22 0.57 1.59
CA ILE A 33 -7.75 -0.75 1.13
C ILE A 33 -6.34 -0.98 1.68
N ASN A 34 -6.15 -2.08 2.41
CA ASN A 34 -4.94 -2.35 3.16
C ASN A 34 -4.13 -3.50 2.54
N GLY A 35 -3.07 -3.16 1.79
CA GLY A 35 -2.07 -4.11 1.27
C GLY A 35 -0.92 -4.38 2.26
N PHE A 36 -0.66 -3.46 3.21
CA PHE A 36 0.42 -3.56 4.18
C PHE A 36 0.44 -4.91 4.93
N ALA A 37 -0.72 -5.38 5.39
CA ALA A 37 -0.81 -6.64 6.10
C ALA A 37 -0.29 -7.82 5.25
N LEU A 38 -0.60 -7.83 3.95
CA LEU A 38 -0.16 -8.89 3.04
C LEU A 38 1.36 -8.83 2.81
N GLN A 39 1.92 -7.63 2.67
CA GLN A 39 3.37 -7.42 2.57
C GLN A 39 4.08 -7.89 3.84
N GLN A 40 3.52 -7.63 5.03
CA GLN A 40 4.08 -8.12 6.30
C GLN A 40 4.01 -9.66 6.43
N CYS A 41 3.10 -10.31 5.74
CA CYS A 41 3.05 -11.78 5.61
C CYS A 41 4.07 -12.33 4.59
N GLY A 42 4.84 -11.47 3.91
CA GLY A 42 5.89 -11.87 2.99
C GLY A 42 5.55 -11.78 1.51
N ALA A 43 4.41 -11.19 1.13
CA ALA A 43 4.08 -10.93 -0.26
C ALA A 43 5.16 -10.07 -0.95
N ASN A 44 5.39 -10.34 -2.22
CA ASN A 44 6.20 -9.47 -3.06
C ASN A 44 5.37 -8.31 -3.63
N SER A 45 6.05 -7.34 -4.27
CA SER A 45 5.41 -6.14 -4.81
C SER A 45 4.27 -6.44 -5.78
N GLN A 46 4.41 -7.43 -6.67
CA GLN A 46 3.39 -7.80 -7.63
C GLN A 46 2.14 -8.39 -6.96
N GLN A 47 2.34 -9.22 -5.95
CA GLN A 47 1.24 -9.85 -5.19
C GLN A 47 0.47 -8.83 -4.35
N GLU A 48 1.19 -7.90 -3.71
CA GLU A 48 0.59 -6.81 -2.94
C GLU A 48 -0.27 -5.92 -3.85
N LEU A 49 0.28 -5.50 -5.00
CA LEU A 49 -0.46 -4.65 -5.94
C LEU A 49 -1.64 -5.36 -6.59
N ALA A 50 -1.51 -6.64 -6.93
CA ALA A 50 -2.61 -7.44 -7.48
C ALA A 50 -3.75 -7.61 -6.47
N TYR A 51 -3.42 -7.83 -5.21
CA TYR A 51 -4.42 -7.88 -4.13
C TYR A 51 -5.18 -6.56 -4.01
N ILE A 52 -4.47 -5.44 -4.04
CA ILE A 52 -5.08 -4.11 -3.97
C ILE A 52 -5.98 -3.85 -5.18
N ALA A 53 -5.53 -4.21 -6.39
CA ALA A 53 -6.32 -4.07 -7.60
C ALA A 53 -7.61 -4.90 -7.53
N ASN A 54 -7.54 -6.14 -7.02
CA ASN A 54 -8.70 -6.99 -6.82
C ASN A 54 -9.66 -6.42 -5.76
N GLN A 55 -9.15 -5.96 -4.60
CA GLN A 55 -9.99 -5.36 -3.58
C GLN A 55 -10.64 -4.06 -4.06
N LEU A 56 -9.92 -3.22 -4.80
CA LEU A 56 -10.47 -2.01 -5.41
C LEU A 56 -11.61 -2.36 -6.38
N HIS A 57 -11.38 -3.33 -7.26
CA HIS A 57 -12.37 -3.77 -8.23
C HIS A 57 -13.63 -4.32 -7.55
N GLU A 58 -13.47 -5.22 -6.57
CA GLU A 58 -14.59 -5.77 -5.80
C GLU A 58 -15.40 -4.69 -5.09
N VAL A 59 -14.73 -3.73 -4.46
CA VAL A 59 -15.40 -2.61 -3.78
C VAL A 59 -16.17 -1.74 -4.78
N ILE A 60 -15.57 -1.41 -5.93
CA ILE A 60 -16.24 -0.61 -6.97
C ILE A 60 -17.50 -1.31 -7.49
N LEU A 61 -17.49 -2.64 -7.64
CA LEU A 61 -18.66 -3.40 -8.08
C LEU A 61 -19.82 -3.35 -7.07
N LEU A 62 -19.49 -3.21 -5.78
CA LEU A 62 -20.50 -3.13 -4.71
C LEU A 62 -21.04 -1.72 -4.50
N LEU A 63 -20.38 -0.68 -5.01
CA LEU A 63 -20.79 0.71 -4.82
C LEU A 63 -21.90 1.11 -5.82
N GLU A 64 -23.04 1.61 -5.32
CA GLU A 64 -24.10 2.21 -6.13
C GLU A 64 -23.72 3.62 -6.61
N ASN A 65 -23.14 4.44 -5.71
CA ASN A 65 -22.70 5.81 -6.02
C ASN A 65 -21.17 5.91 -6.02
N ARG A 66 -20.56 5.70 -7.18
CA ARG A 66 -19.10 5.65 -7.35
C ARG A 66 -18.43 7.02 -7.38
N LYS A 67 -19.17 8.07 -7.77
CA LYS A 67 -18.58 9.40 -8.04
C LYS A 67 -18.16 10.17 -6.79
N ASN A 68 -18.79 9.91 -5.65
CA ASN A 68 -18.51 10.58 -4.38
C ASN A 68 -17.58 9.75 -3.46
N THR A 69 -16.98 8.68 -3.98
CA THR A 69 -16.11 7.82 -3.22
C THR A 69 -14.65 8.20 -3.43
N TYR A 70 -13.91 8.30 -2.34
CA TYR A 70 -12.48 8.54 -2.31
C TYR A 70 -11.77 7.29 -1.77
N PHE A 71 -10.68 6.88 -2.43
CA PHE A 71 -9.96 5.68 -2.04
C PHE A 71 -8.65 6.02 -1.32
N GLN A 72 -8.30 5.22 -0.32
CA GLN A 72 -7.03 5.31 0.39
C GLN A 72 -6.34 3.94 0.36
N PHE A 73 -5.14 3.89 -0.18
CA PHE A 73 -4.36 2.67 -0.26
C PHE A 73 -3.23 2.68 0.77
N ASN A 74 -3.21 1.70 1.65
CA ASN A 74 -2.15 1.51 2.63
C ASN A 74 -1.20 0.40 2.14
N ILE A 75 0.03 0.77 1.81
CA ILE A 75 1.02 -0.07 1.13
C ILE A 75 2.25 -0.23 2.01
N GLY A 76 2.73 -1.46 2.15
CA GLY A 76 3.97 -1.71 2.86
C GLY A 76 5.19 -1.13 2.15
N VAL A 77 6.15 -0.65 2.92
CA VAL A 77 7.46 -0.22 2.41
C VAL A 77 8.51 -1.22 2.85
N GLY A 78 9.22 -1.81 1.90
CA GLY A 78 10.28 -2.78 2.15
C GLY A 78 11.68 -2.17 2.00
N SER A 79 12.70 -3.02 2.07
CA SER A 79 14.10 -2.60 2.11
C SER A 79 14.74 -2.36 0.74
N ASN A 80 14.13 -2.83 -0.35
CA ASN A 80 14.73 -2.68 -1.68
C ASN A 80 14.36 -1.34 -2.30
N PHE A 81 15.27 -0.38 -2.21
CA PHE A 81 15.08 1.01 -2.57
C PHE A 81 14.43 1.22 -3.96
N MET A 82 14.99 0.60 -5.00
CA MET A 82 14.52 0.77 -6.38
C MET A 82 13.18 0.08 -6.64
N ILE A 83 12.99 -1.11 -6.04
CA ILE A 83 11.71 -1.85 -6.15
C ILE A 83 10.59 -1.05 -5.49
N GLU A 84 10.84 -0.43 -4.34
CA GLU A 84 9.81 0.34 -3.64
C GLU A 84 9.40 1.58 -4.44
N ILE A 85 10.34 2.32 -5.02
CA ILE A 85 10.03 3.44 -5.92
C ILE A 85 9.16 2.97 -7.09
N ALA A 86 9.57 1.90 -7.77
CA ALA A 86 8.83 1.36 -8.91
C ALA A 86 7.46 0.83 -8.53
N LYS A 87 7.33 0.20 -7.35
CA LYS A 87 6.07 -0.31 -6.81
C LYS A 87 5.02 0.80 -6.63
N PHE A 88 5.38 1.92 -6.00
CA PHE A 88 4.44 3.03 -5.82
C PHE A 88 4.05 3.68 -7.14
N ARG A 89 4.97 3.77 -8.10
CA ARG A 89 4.65 4.24 -9.46
C ARG A 89 3.71 3.29 -10.19
N ALA A 90 3.97 1.98 -10.15
CA ALA A 90 3.11 0.95 -10.74
C ALA A 90 1.70 0.94 -10.12
N LEU A 91 1.60 1.07 -8.78
CA LEU A 91 0.33 1.18 -8.10
C LEU A 91 -0.53 2.31 -8.66
N LYS A 92 0.04 3.51 -8.77
CA LYS A 92 -0.70 4.67 -9.28
C LYS A 92 -1.19 4.46 -10.72
N GLY A 93 -0.42 3.78 -11.55
CA GLY A 93 -0.82 3.38 -12.90
C GLY A 93 -2.01 2.41 -12.87
N LEU A 94 -1.90 1.31 -12.12
CA LEU A 94 -2.93 0.30 -12.00
C LEU A 94 -4.25 0.88 -11.46
N VAL A 95 -4.19 1.65 -10.38
CA VAL A 95 -5.37 2.28 -9.78
C VAL A 95 -6.05 3.21 -10.78
N LYS A 96 -5.31 4.07 -11.46
CA LYS A 96 -5.87 4.97 -12.47
C LYS A 96 -6.56 4.22 -13.61
N THR A 97 -5.94 3.15 -14.10
CA THR A 97 -6.51 2.29 -15.15
C THR A 97 -7.86 1.69 -14.71
N ILE A 98 -7.93 1.18 -13.48
CA ILE A 98 -9.18 0.61 -12.95
C ILE A 98 -10.24 1.71 -12.77
N LEU A 99 -9.91 2.84 -12.13
CA LEU A 99 -10.86 3.93 -11.89
C LEU A 99 -11.44 4.49 -13.20
N GLN A 100 -10.63 4.61 -14.25
CA GLN A 100 -11.05 5.10 -15.55
C GLN A 100 -12.10 4.19 -16.21
N GLN A 101 -12.04 2.88 -16.01
CA GLN A 101 -13.03 1.93 -16.54
C GLN A 101 -14.42 2.12 -15.94
N TYR A 102 -14.51 2.78 -14.78
CA TYR A 102 -15.77 3.01 -14.07
C TYR A 102 -16.17 4.49 -14.01
N ASP A 103 -15.57 5.33 -14.87
CA ASP A 103 -15.81 6.77 -14.92
C ASP A 103 -15.60 7.48 -13.57
N ILE A 104 -14.70 6.95 -12.74
CA ILE A 104 -14.28 7.55 -11.47
C ILE A 104 -13.10 8.47 -11.73
N PRO A 105 -13.10 9.71 -11.20
CA PRO A 105 -11.99 10.63 -11.41
C PRO A 105 -10.64 10.05 -10.97
N SER A 106 -9.62 10.16 -11.80
CA SER A 106 -8.29 9.57 -11.57
C SER A 106 -7.51 10.19 -10.40
N ASN A 107 -8.03 11.26 -9.80
CA ASN A 107 -7.50 11.91 -8.59
C ASN A 107 -8.31 11.58 -7.33
N SER A 108 -9.26 10.64 -7.40
CA SER A 108 -10.10 10.23 -6.27
C SER A 108 -9.40 9.22 -5.36
N PHE A 109 -8.08 9.29 -5.22
CA PHE A 109 -7.36 8.42 -4.30
C PHE A 109 -6.08 9.04 -3.74
N GLU A 110 -5.63 8.49 -2.63
CA GLU A 110 -4.36 8.79 -1.99
C GLU A 110 -3.63 7.51 -1.57
N VAL A 111 -2.32 7.58 -1.43
CA VAL A 111 -1.45 6.45 -1.09
C VAL A 111 -0.71 6.73 0.20
N ILE A 112 -0.83 5.81 1.16
CA ILE A 112 -0.05 5.77 2.39
C ILE A 112 1.05 4.74 2.22
N GLY A 113 2.30 5.15 2.40
CA GLY A 113 3.42 4.24 2.57
C GLY A 113 3.59 3.91 4.06
N GLU A 114 3.46 2.65 4.45
CA GLU A 114 3.67 2.22 5.84
C GLU A 114 4.95 1.38 5.94
N ILE A 115 5.90 1.87 6.75
CA ILE A 115 7.17 1.18 6.97
C ILE A 115 6.95 -0.02 7.89
N GLY A 116 7.21 -1.21 7.34
CA GLY A 116 7.03 -2.48 8.04
C GLY A 116 8.17 -2.82 9.00
N TRP A 117 8.00 -3.94 9.66
CA TRP A 117 8.94 -4.45 10.67
C TRP A 117 9.55 -5.81 10.33
N THR A 118 9.20 -6.42 9.20
CA THR A 118 9.68 -7.76 8.83
C THR A 118 11.20 -7.83 8.68
N ASN A 119 11.85 -6.73 8.30
CA ASN A 119 13.32 -6.61 8.13
C ASN A 119 14.01 -5.91 9.31
N LYS A 120 13.30 -5.67 10.41
CA LYS A 120 13.86 -4.95 11.57
C LYS A 120 14.54 -5.91 12.53
N SER A 121 15.73 -5.52 13.01
CA SER A 121 16.48 -6.27 14.02
C SER A 121 15.90 -6.07 15.42
N LEU A 122 15.78 -7.16 16.17
CA LEU A 122 15.44 -7.12 17.59
C LEU A 122 16.68 -6.97 18.48
N LYS A 123 17.85 -7.41 17.97
CA LYS A 123 19.13 -7.38 18.72
C LYS A 123 19.77 -6.00 18.71
N ASP A 124 19.62 -5.26 17.61
CA ASP A 124 20.13 -3.91 17.45
C ASP A 124 19.02 -2.99 16.91
N PRO A 125 18.14 -2.48 17.79
CA PRO A 125 17.06 -1.62 17.39
C PRO A 125 17.52 -0.30 16.77
N ALA A 126 18.65 0.27 17.21
CA ALA A 126 19.13 1.57 16.74
C ALA A 126 19.45 1.54 15.23
N THR A 127 19.98 0.43 14.71
CA THR A 127 20.21 0.25 13.26
C THR A 127 18.89 0.29 12.45
N ASN A 128 17.76 -0.01 13.06
CA ASN A 128 16.46 0.07 12.37
C ASN A 128 16.11 1.50 11.97
N GLN A 129 16.58 2.52 12.69
CA GLN A 129 16.39 3.92 12.33
C GLN A 129 17.03 4.24 10.97
N LEU A 130 18.24 3.72 10.72
CA LEU A 130 18.92 3.89 9.42
C LEU A 130 18.12 3.22 8.30
N ARG A 131 17.64 2.00 8.52
CA ARG A 131 16.79 1.29 7.56
C ARG A 131 15.52 2.07 7.25
N GLN A 132 14.83 2.56 8.29
CA GLN A 132 13.58 3.34 8.13
C GLN A 132 13.80 4.64 7.35
N THR A 133 14.95 5.28 7.49
CA THR A 133 15.28 6.50 6.75
C THR A 133 15.38 6.22 5.25
N THR A 134 16.07 5.15 4.84
CA THR A 134 16.18 4.79 3.42
C THR A 134 14.87 4.27 2.83
N GLU A 135 14.08 3.54 3.62
CA GLU A 135 12.73 3.10 3.23
C GLU A 135 11.79 4.30 3.06
N ALA A 136 11.78 5.23 4.02
CA ALA A 136 11.02 6.47 3.94
C ALA A 136 11.38 7.29 2.68
N LEU A 137 12.68 7.40 2.40
CA LEU A 137 13.17 8.08 1.20
C LEU A 137 12.64 7.42 -0.08
N SER A 138 12.68 6.09 -0.17
CA SER A 138 12.17 5.36 -1.35
C SER A 138 10.66 5.57 -1.57
N ALA A 139 9.87 5.56 -0.49
CA ALA A 139 8.44 5.78 -0.54
C ALA A 139 8.10 7.22 -1.00
N ILE A 140 8.79 8.23 -0.45
CA ILE A 140 8.59 9.63 -0.84
C ILE A 140 8.94 9.84 -2.32
N ILE A 141 10.07 9.31 -2.78
CA ILE A 141 10.47 9.38 -4.19
C ILE A 141 9.48 8.62 -5.08
N GLY A 142 8.94 7.49 -4.63
CA GLY A 142 7.88 6.74 -5.29
C GLY A 142 6.55 7.49 -5.33
N GLY A 143 6.46 8.60 -4.58
CA GLY A 143 5.35 9.55 -4.65
C GLY A 143 4.19 9.19 -3.74
N VAL A 144 4.41 8.66 -2.55
CA VAL A 144 3.34 8.50 -1.54
C VAL A 144 2.80 9.87 -1.12
N ASP A 145 1.50 9.89 -0.79
CA ASP A 145 0.85 11.11 -0.30
C ASP A 145 1.05 11.27 1.22
N TYR A 146 1.08 10.15 1.93
CA TYR A 146 1.34 10.08 3.37
C TYR A 146 2.34 8.98 3.68
N LEU A 147 3.11 9.17 4.75
CA LEU A 147 4.10 8.21 5.23
C LEU A 147 3.85 7.90 6.71
N GLN A 148 3.74 6.61 7.02
CA GLN A 148 3.62 6.11 8.37
C GLN A 148 4.91 5.40 8.76
N ILE A 149 5.60 5.94 9.76
CA ILE A 149 6.85 5.39 10.31
C ILE A 149 6.61 5.01 11.77
N HIS A 150 6.84 3.73 12.08
CA HIS A 150 6.77 3.26 13.47
C HIS A 150 8.10 3.55 14.20
N PRO A 151 8.10 3.72 15.52
CA PRO A 151 9.34 3.80 16.29
C PRO A 151 10.25 2.60 16.01
N TYR A 152 11.55 2.84 15.91
CA TYR A 152 12.52 1.82 15.52
C TYR A 152 12.65 0.65 16.51
N ASP A 153 12.19 0.83 17.73
CA ASP A 153 12.19 -0.13 18.82
C ASP A 153 10.82 -0.72 19.17
N THR A 154 9.77 -0.44 18.39
CA THR A 154 8.38 -0.90 18.63
C THR A 154 8.31 -2.40 18.94
N ARG A 155 9.17 -3.23 18.34
CA ARG A 155 9.21 -4.68 18.60
C ARG A 155 10.19 -5.11 19.67
N SER A 156 10.90 -4.18 20.30
CA SER A 156 11.80 -4.50 21.42
C SER A 156 11.01 -4.89 22.68
N VAL A 157 11.67 -5.63 23.59
CA VAL A 157 11.05 -6.04 24.86
C VAL A 157 10.63 -4.84 25.72
N LYS A 158 11.31 -3.70 25.57
CA LYS A 158 11.00 -2.47 26.31
C LYS A 158 9.89 -1.64 25.67
N GLY A 159 9.45 -2.00 24.46
CA GLY A 159 8.50 -1.20 23.68
C GLY A 159 9.07 0.13 23.19
N ASP A 160 8.21 0.95 22.62
CA ASP A 160 8.55 2.29 22.13
C ASP A 160 8.57 3.32 23.27
N SER A 161 9.39 4.33 23.11
CA SER A 161 9.51 5.47 24.01
C SER A 161 9.13 6.77 23.33
N THR A 162 8.87 7.83 24.11
CA THR A 162 8.65 9.17 23.58
C THR A 162 9.82 9.64 22.71
N PHE A 163 11.04 9.23 23.05
CA PHE A 163 12.21 9.55 22.24
C PHE A 163 12.16 8.89 20.87
N THR A 164 11.87 7.57 20.81
CA THR A 164 11.85 6.81 19.55
C THR A 164 10.66 7.21 18.66
N GLN A 165 9.52 7.59 19.27
CA GLN A 165 8.39 8.20 18.56
C GLN A 165 8.77 9.53 17.90
N ARG A 166 9.49 10.40 18.63
CA ARG A 166 10.01 11.66 18.06
C ARG A 166 11.00 11.40 16.93
N MET A 167 11.85 10.40 17.05
CA MET A 167 12.82 10.05 16.00
C MET A 167 12.10 9.60 14.71
N ALA A 168 11.03 8.81 14.83
CA ALA A 168 10.20 8.41 13.69
C ALA A 168 9.58 9.63 12.98
N LEU A 169 9.03 10.58 13.73
CA LEU A 169 8.48 11.83 13.18
C LEU A 169 9.56 12.70 12.52
N ASN A 170 10.74 12.78 13.12
CA ASN A 170 11.84 13.58 12.61
C ASN A 170 12.38 13.09 11.26
N ILE A 171 12.33 11.77 10.96
CA ILE A 171 12.68 11.25 9.63
C ILE A 171 11.85 11.96 8.55
N SER A 172 10.53 12.01 8.70
CA SER A 172 9.65 12.67 7.74
C SER A 172 9.95 14.17 7.63
N SER A 173 10.21 14.84 8.76
CA SER A 173 10.50 16.27 8.80
C SER A 173 11.82 16.60 8.10
N ILE A 174 12.88 15.83 8.34
CA ILE A 174 14.19 16.00 7.70
C ILE A 174 14.08 15.81 6.18
N LEU A 175 13.42 14.73 5.75
CA LEU A 175 13.25 14.44 4.32
C LEU A 175 12.42 15.51 3.61
N LYS A 176 11.44 16.10 4.30
CA LYS A 176 10.59 17.15 3.74
C LYS A 176 11.28 18.52 3.72
N GLU A 177 11.87 18.94 4.85
CA GLU A 177 12.28 20.34 5.05
C GLU A 177 13.79 20.55 4.78
N GLU A 178 14.64 19.56 5.07
CA GLU A 178 16.09 19.68 4.89
C GLU A 178 16.58 19.07 3.58
N SER A 179 15.98 17.92 3.17
CA SER A 179 16.30 17.28 1.87
C SER A 179 15.48 17.86 0.70
N TYR A 180 14.57 18.78 0.95
CA TYR A 180 13.73 19.48 -0.04
C TYR A 180 12.98 18.57 -1.03
N LEU A 181 12.72 17.32 -0.64
CA LEU A 181 12.07 16.33 -1.53
C LEU A 181 10.66 16.75 -1.96
N LYS A 182 9.99 17.61 -1.17
CA LYS A 182 8.69 18.20 -1.51
C LYS A 182 8.71 19.08 -2.78
N LEU A 183 9.88 19.54 -3.20
CA LEU A 183 10.03 20.42 -4.37
C LEU A 183 10.17 19.63 -5.68
N VAL A 184 10.40 18.33 -5.60
CA VAL A 184 10.64 17.49 -6.78
C VAL A 184 9.49 16.50 -6.94
N LYS A 185 8.85 16.53 -8.10
CA LYS A 185 7.80 15.58 -8.46
C LYS A 185 8.38 14.53 -9.39
N ASP A 186 8.36 13.27 -8.97
CA ASP A 186 8.90 12.12 -9.73
C ASP A 186 10.37 12.31 -10.16
N ALA A 187 11.28 12.34 -9.17
CA ALA A 187 12.72 12.61 -9.35
C ALA A 187 13.42 11.61 -10.31
N TYR A 188 12.85 10.44 -10.53
CA TYR A 188 13.43 9.37 -11.36
C TYR A 188 12.70 9.17 -12.70
N ARG A 189 11.83 10.09 -13.08
CA ARG A 189 11.14 10.05 -14.37
C ARG A 189 12.16 10.03 -15.50
N GLY A 190 12.00 9.06 -16.44
CA GLY A 190 12.90 8.87 -17.58
C GLY A 190 14.15 8.02 -17.28
N SER A 191 14.31 7.52 -16.05
CA SER A 191 15.33 6.50 -15.75
C SER A 191 14.93 5.18 -16.39
N PHE A 192 15.69 4.71 -17.41
CA PHE A 192 15.41 3.45 -18.10
C PHE A 192 15.19 2.26 -17.18
N TYR A 193 16.03 2.15 -16.15
CA TYR A 193 15.93 1.06 -15.18
C TYR A 193 14.63 1.12 -14.39
N LEU A 194 14.27 2.29 -13.87
CA LEU A 194 13.05 2.45 -13.06
C LEU A 194 11.77 2.40 -13.89
N GLU A 195 11.77 2.94 -15.10
CA GLU A 195 10.63 2.78 -16.01
C GLU A 195 10.40 1.29 -16.31
N HIS A 196 11.45 0.56 -16.75
CA HIS A 196 11.35 -0.88 -17.00
C HIS A 196 10.91 -1.68 -15.76
N LEU A 197 11.45 -1.35 -14.59
CA LEU A 197 11.06 -2.02 -13.33
C LEU A 197 9.61 -1.72 -12.95
N THR A 198 9.15 -0.50 -13.19
CA THR A 198 7.75 -0.08 -12.96
C THR A 198 6.80 -0.89 -13.85
N ASP A 199 7.10 -0.97 -15.14
CA ASP A 199 6.32 -1.74 -16.11
C ASP A 199 6.28 -3.23 -15.72
N LYS A 200 7.43 -3.82 -15.42
CA LYS A 200 7.53 -5.22 -15.04
C LYS A 200 6.76 -5.56 -13.75
N ILE A 201 6.75 -4.66 -12.79
CA ILE A 201 5.95 -4.82 -11.55
C ILE A 201 4.47 -4.66 -11.88
N GLY A 202 4.09 -3.66 -12.68
CA GLY A 202 2.72 -3.40 -13.08
C GLY A 202 2.13 -4.56 -13.88
N ASP A 203 2.82 -5.03 -14.92
CA ASP A 203 2.39 -6.15 -15.76
C ASP A 203 2.22 -7.44 -14.95
N GLY A 204 3.21 -7.75 -14.09
CA GLY A 204 3.12 -8.93 -13.24
C GLY A 204 1.98 -8.86 -12.22
N ALA A 205 1.70 -7.68 -11.67
CA ALA A 205 0.55 -7.45 -10.81
C ALA A 205 -0.78 -7.59 -11.58
N TRP A 206 -0.84 -7.05 -12.80
CA TRP A 206 -2.01 -7.16 -13.67
C TRP A 206 -2.32 -8.60 -14.06
N ASP A 207 -1.29 -9.40 -14.34
CA ASP A 207 -1.46 -10.82 -14.65
C ASP A 207 -2.00 -11.63 -13.44
N ILE A 208 -1.52 -11.33 -12.23
CA ILE A 208 -2.07 -11.94 -11.02
C ILE A 208 -3.50 -11.46 -10.77
N PHE A 209 -3.79 -10.18 -10.96
CA PHE A 209 -5.13 -9.61 -10.85
C PHE A 209 -6.11 -10.32 -11.80
N LYS A 210 -5.77 -10.51 -13.09
CA LYS A 210 -6.61 -11.27 -14.03
C LYS A 210 -6.89 -12.70 -13.55
N LYS A 211 -5.90 -13.36 -12.94
CA LYS A 211 -6.09 -14.70 -12.36
C LYS A 211 -7.07 -14.66 -11.17
N LEU A 212 -7.00 -13.63 -10.33
CA LEU A 212 -7.95 -13.47 -9.24
C LEU A 212 -9.37 -13.22 -9.76
N GLU A 213 -9.52 -12.40 -10.80
CA GLU A 213 -10.81 -12.11 -11.41
C GLU A 213 -11.44 -13.30 -12.16
N SER A 214 -10.64 -14.29 -12.58
CA SER A 214 -11.20 -15.52 -13.18
C SER A 214 -12.06 -16.34 -12.21
N TYR A 215 -11.97 -16.09 -10.91
CA TYR A 215 -12.90 -16.59 -9.90
C TYR A 215 -14.05 -15.60 -9.72
N ASN A 216 -15.17 -15.83 -10.39
CA ASN A 216 -16.30 -14.90 -10.53
C ASN A 216 -17.02 -14.49 -9.24
N GLU A 217 -16.62 -14.99 -8.08
CA GLU A 217 -17.24 -14.68 -6.79
C GLU A 217 -16.47 -13.59 -6.06
N ILE A 218 -17.19 -12.52 -5.66
CA ILE A 218 -16.66 -11.48 -4.78
C ILE A 218 -16.30 -12.10 -3.42
N HIS A 219 -15.14 -11.76 -2.89
CA HIS A 219 -14.60 -12.30 -1.62
C HIS A 219 -14.51 -13.84 -1.55
N SER A 220 -14.32 -14.49 -2.69
CA SER A 220 -14.24 -15.95 -2.78
C SER A 220 -13.13 -16.52 -1.90
N LEU A 221 -13.42 -17.63 -1.20
CA LEU A 221 -12.42 -18.42 -0.47
C LEU A 221 -11.28 -18.87 -1.41
N LYS A 222 -11.60 -19.23 -2.66
CA LYS A 222 -10.61 -19.60 -3.67
C LYS A 222 -9.63 -18.47 -4.00
N LYS A 223 -10.09 -17.23 -4.08
CA LYS A 223 -9.20 -16.06 -4.26
C LYS A 223 -8.23 -15.91 -3.08
N ARG A 224 -8.72 -16.06 -1.85
CA ARG A 224 -7.90 -16.02 -0.63
C ARG A 224 -6.88 -17.16 -0.60
N GLU A 225 -7.29 -18.37 -0.87
CA GLU A 225 -6.41 -19.54 -0.94
C GLU A 225 -5.32 -19.37 -2.01
N LEU A 226 -5.65 -18.83 -3.18
CA LEU A 226 -4.69 -18.55 -4.23
C LEU A 226 -3.64 -17.52 -3.75
N ILE A 227 -4.08 -16.41 -3.15
CA ILE A 227 -3.17 -15.40 -2.61
C ILE A 227 -2.26 -16.00 -1.55
N VAL A 228 -2.81 -16.73 -0.58
CA VAL A 228 -2.03 -17.37 0.49
C VAL A 228 -1.02 -18.36 -0.09
N SER A 229 -1.40 -19.18 -1.07
CA SER A 229 -0.50 -20.14 -1.71
C SER A 229 0.66 -19.45 -2.44
N MET A 230 0.37 -18.32 -3.14
CA MET A 230 1.39 -17.53 -3.81
C MET A 230 2.37 -16.89 -2.83
N VAL A 231 1.87 -16.35 -1.72
CA VAL A 231 2.72 -15.72 -0.67
C VAL A 231 3.60 -16.79 -0.01
N ASN A 232 3.03 -17.93 0.38
CA ASN A 232 3.77 -19.04 0.99
C ASN A 232 4.89 -19.55 0.10
N LYS A 233 4.66 -19.63 -1.22
CA LYS A 233 5.70 -20.00 -2.18
C LYS A 233 6.89 -19.03 -2.17
N ILE A 234 6.64 -17.72 -2.11
CA ILE A 234 7.71 -16.72 -2.04
C ILE A 234 8.44 -16.76 -0.70
N VAL A 235 7.70 -16.90 0.40
CA VAL A 235 8.30 -17.03 1.74
C VAL A 235 9.22 -18.24 1.78
N LYS A 236 8.79 -19.40 1.26
CA LYS A 236 9.61 -20.60 1.19
C LYS A 236 10.91 -20.38 0.42
N ILE A 237 10.84 -19.78 -0.78
CA ILE A 237 12.03 -19.45 -1.58
C ILE A 237 13.01 -18.54 -0.81
N ARG A 238 12.49 -17.58 -0.02
CA ARG A 238 13.34 -16.65 0.76
C ARG A 238 13.98 -17.30 1.98
N THR A 239 13.38 -18.36 2.54
CA THR A 239 13.93 -19.07 3.71
C THR A 239 14.91 -20.17 3.32
N GLU A 240 14.90 -20.64 2.07
CA GLU A 240 15.79 -21.65 1.55
C GLU A 240 17.09 -21.08 0.95
N ASN A 241 17.17 -19.74 0.76
CA ASN A 241 18.35 -18.99 0.30
C ASN A 241 18.93 -18.14 1.44
#